data_321762272b25bf94ce498e1f6270e301
#
_entry.id   321762272b25bf94ce498e1f6270e301
#
_cell.length_a   1.000
_cell.length_b   1.000
_cell.length_c   1.000
_cell.angle_alpha   90.00
_cell.angle_beta   90.00
_cell.angle_gamma   90.00
#
_symmetry.space_group_name_H-M   'P 1'
#
loop_
_entity.id
_entity.type
_entity.pdbx_description
1 polymer ?
#
loop_
_entity_poly.entity_id
_entity_poly.type
_entity_poly.pdbx_seq_one_letter_code
_entity_poly.pdbx_strand_id
1 'polypeptide(L)'
;MFIRNAWYVGAWDHEVGRVMLRRLLLGDPIVFFRREDGVPVALEDRCCHRQAPLSLGKLNGNIVECPYHGLQFDASGACVKVPSQDRIPDSARVKSYPVVERNHWIWIWMGDPAKADPALIEDFHWMDDPDWRFGGSSLHVEANYLLLVENLLDTTHLPFLHPESLGTGAFARSELEVTREGDRIKVTRWLMDKPPAPFHKRMGGFADGVSVDRWQIAQFAPPSFVKLDVGSAIAGTGARQGDRSKGMNMWNLNAITPETEKTSHYFWAQAYNFKLDQRWISDLVRQQVNAAFLQDTAMLSAQQHNMDLGPSQMVNLGQDKAWVAMRQIVARLVAEEQQTAPRSVAAA
;
A
#
# COMPACT_ATOMS: atom_id res chain seq x y z
N MET A 1 -11.73 10.03 7.13
CA MET A 1 -11.10 11.15 6.36
C MET A 1 -9.68 10.77 5.96
N PHE A 2 -9.18 11.26 4.79
CA PHE A 2 -7.94 10.82 4.18
C PHE A 2 -7.02 12.01 3.90
N ILE A 3 -5.71 11.79 3.95
CA ILE A 3 -4.71 12.73 3.43
C ILE A 3 -4.84 12.73 1.91
N ARG A 4 -5.25 13.84 1.30
CA ARG A 4 -5.46 13.90 -0.14
C ARG A 4 -4.23 14.34 -0.93
N ASN A 5 -3.47 15.30 -0.40
CA ASN A 5 -2.22 15.73 -1.06
C ASN A 5 -1.10 14.73 -0.81
N ALA A 6 -1.28 13.54 -1.35
CA ALA A 6 -0.36 12.42 -1.24
C ALA A 6 -0.45 11.49 -2.45
N TRP A 7 0.63 10.77 -2.71
CA TRP A 7 0.67 9.66 -3.64
C TRP A 7 0.12 8.40 -2.98
N TYR A 8 -0.66 7.65 -3.74
CA TYR A 8 -1.17 6.32 -3.38
C TYR A 8 -0.87 5.34 -4.51
N VAL A 9 -0.81 4.06 -4.20
CA VAL A 9 -0.78 3.02 -5.23
C VAL A 9 -2.21 2.77 -5.70
N GLY A 10 -2.48 2.99 -7.00
CA GLY A 10 -3.79 2.77 -7.60
C GLY A 10 -3.96 1.38 -8.20
N ALA A 11 -2.86 0.79 -8.70
CA ALA A 11 -2.86 -0.51 -9.35
C ALA A 11 -1.42 -1.04 -9.48
N TRP A 12 -1.28 -2.34 -9.80
CA TRP A 12 -0.06 -2.85 -10.39
C TRP A 12 0.07 -2.38 -11.85
N ASP A 13 1.30 -2.23 -12.36
CA ASP A 13 1.57 -1.82 -13.74
C ASP A 13 0.89 -2.71 -14.78
N HIS A 14 0.90 -4.04 -14.54
CA HIS A 14 0.31 -5.04 -15.41
C HIS A 14 -1.23 -5.11 -15.36
N GLU A 15 -1.88 -4.52 -14.35
CA GLU A 15 -3.34 -4.43 -14.28
C GLU A 15 -3.89 -3.31 -15.19
N VAL A 16 -3.07 -2.28 -15.48
CA VAL A 16 -3.49 -1.13 -16.30
C VAL A 16 -3.06 -1.33 -17.74
N GLY A 17 -4.02 -1.59 -18.60
CA GLY A 17 -3.83 -1.84 -20.03
C GLY A 17 -4.75 -0.99 -20.90
N ARG A 18 -5.12 -1.54 -22.06
CA ARG A 18 -6.11 -0.92 -22.97
C ARG A 18 -7.55 -1.23 -22.55
N VAL A 19 -7.76 -2.20 -21.66
CA VAL A 19 -9.05 -2.41 -20.99
C VAL A 19 -9.11 -1.45 -19.81
N MET A 20 -10.18 -0.67 -19.73
CA MET A 20 -10.38 0.32 -18.68
C MET A 20 -10.57 -0.37 -17.33
N LEU A 21 -9.71 -0.08 -16.37
CA LEU A 21 -9.75 -0.60 -15.01
C LEU A 21 -10.44 0.41 -14.09
N ARG A 22 -11.54 0.02 -13.48
CA ARG A 22 -12.22 0.83 -12.46
C ARG A 22 -11.70 0.52 -11.07
N ARG A 23 -11.45 1.57 -10.28
CA ARG A 23 -11.16 1.51 -8.85
C ARG A 23 -11.90 2.60 -8.09
N LEU A 24 -12.29 2.34 -6.86
CA LEU A 24 -12.70 3.38 -5.90
C LEU A 24 -11.50 3.66 -5.00
N LEU A 25 -11.02 4.91 -4.97
CA LEU A 25 -9.87 5.32 -4.17
C LEU A 25 -10.24 6.57 -3.36
N LEU A 26 -10.09 6.52 -2.04
CA LEU A 26 -10.44 7.61 -1.11
C LEU A 26 -11.89 8.12 -1.31
N GLY A 27 -12.81 7.22 -1.71
CA GLY A 27 -14.19 7.54 -2.05
C GLY A 27 -14.41 8.11 -3.45
N ASP A 28 -13.35 8.36 -4.24
CA ASP A 28 -13.46 8.84 -5.62
C ASP A 28 -13.43 7.65 -6.59
N PRO A 29 -14.40 7.51 -7.51
CA PRO A 29 -14.34 6.51 -8.55
C PRO A 29 -13.34 6.94 -9.63
N ILE A 30 -12.40 6.07 -9.93
CA ILE A 30 -11.31 6.29 -10.86
C ILE A 30 -11.37 5.25 -11.98
N VAL A 31 -11.13 5.68 -13.21
CA VAL A 31 -10.87 4.80 -14.34
C VAL A 31 -9.43 4.96 -14.79
N PHE A 32 -8.69 3.84 -14.80
CA PHE A 32 -7.34 3.75 -15.31
C PHE A 32 -7.34 3.12 -16.71
N PHE A 33 -6.45 3.59 -17.57
CA PHE A 33 -6.15 2.99 -18.87
C PHE A 33 -4.78 3.41 -19.36
N ARG A 34 -4.24 2.73 -20.38
CA ARG A 34 -3.03 3.21 -21.07
C ARG A 34 -3.39 3.84 -22.40
N ARG A 35 -2.69 4.91 -22.74
CA ARG A 35 -2.66 5.46 -24.08
C ARG A 35 -1.96 4.49 -25.05
N GLU A 36 -2.03 4.77 -26.36
CA GLU A 36 -1.37 3.96 -27.39
C GLU A 36 0.17 3.97 -27.27
N ASP A 37 0.72 5.04 -26.70
CA ASP A 37 2.17 5.16 -26.40
C ASP A 37 2.58 4.46 -25.08
N GLY A 38 1.63 3.77 -24.42
CA GLY A 38 1.88 3.03 -23.19
C GLY A 38 1.77 3.86 -21.90
N VAL A 39 1.62 5.18 -21.98
CA VAL A 39 1.54 6.06 -20.81
C VAL A 39 0.23 5.81 -20.04
N PRO A 40 0.28 5.55 -18.72
CA PRO A 40 -0.93 5.39 -17.92
C PRO A 40 -1.67 6.70 -17.71
N VAL A 41 -2.99 6.62 -17.63
CA VAL A 41 -3.91 7.74 -17.41
C VAL A 41 -4.91 7.36 -16.34
N ALA A 42 -5.29 8.31 -15.49
CA ALA A 42 -6.38 8.19 -14.55
C ALA A 42 -7.36 9.36 -14.68
N LEU A 43 -8.61 9.05 -14.89
CA LEU A 43 -9.71 10.02 -14.93
C LEU A 43 -10.74 9.69 -13.85
N GLU A 44 -11.51 10.69 -13.44
CA GLU A 44 -12.71 10.45 -12.65
C GLU A 44 -13.68 9.58 -13.45
N ASP A 45 -14.11 8.47 -12.88
CA ASP A 45 -15.03 7.51 -13.53
C ASP A 45 -16.50 7.98 -13.43
N ARG A 46 -16.72 9.26 -13.74
CA ARG A 46 -18.04 9.91 -13.77
C ARG A 46 -18.12 10.89 -14.91
N CYS A 47 -18.95 10.59 -15.92
CA CYS A 47 -19.21 11.52 -17.01
C CYS A 47 -19.82 12.82 -16.47
N CYS A 48 -19.28 13.98 -16.88
CA CYS A 48 -19.75 15.31 -16.45
C CYS A 48 -21.22 15.61 -16.83
N HIS A 49 -21.81 14.86 -17.76
CA HIS A 49 -23.19 15.07 -18.18
C HIS A 49 -24.22 14.50 -17.19
N ARG A 50 -24.14 13.18 -16.89
CA ARG A 50 -25.13 12.46 -16.05
C ARG A 50 -24.46 11.44 -15.11
N GLN A 51 -23.18 11.61 -14.79
CA GLN A 51 -22.40 10.78 -13.87
C GLN A 51 -22.32 9.28 -14.24
N ALA A 52 -22.59 8.95 -15.53
CA ALA A 52 -22.43 7.57 -16.00
C ALA A 52 -20.94 7.14 -15.85
N PRO A 53 -20.67 5.90 -15.41
CA PRO A 53 -19.30 5.41 -15.34
C PRO A 53 -18.64 5.37 -16.72
N LEU A 54 -17.50 6.04 -16.88
CA LEU A 54 -16.73 6.05 -18.12
C LEU A 54 -16.10 4.67 -18.39
N SER A 55 -15.77 3.95 -17.34
CA SER A 55 -15.22 2.59 -17.39
C SER A 55 -16.12 1.56 -18.09
N LEU A 56 -17.42 1.83 -18.18
CA LEU A 56 -18.38 1.00 -18.93
C LEU A 56 -18.44 1.36 -20.42
N GLY A 57 -17.71 2.39 -20.83
CA GLY A 57 -17.67 2.88 -22.20
C GLY A 57 -16.61 2.21 -23.06
N LYS A 58 -16.06 2.96 -24.01
CA LYS A 58 -15.07 2.49 -24.97
C LYS A 58 -13.82 3.37 -24.92
N LEU A 59 -12.67 2.74 -25.08
CA LEU A 59 -11.41 3.42 -25.32
C LEU A 59 -11.06 3.32 -26.80
N ASN A 60 -11.23 4.41 -27.53
CA ASN A 60 -10.97 4.54 -28.99
C ASN A 60 -9.67 5.35 -29.16
N GLY A 61 -8.57 4.70 -29.55
CA GLY A 61 -7.27 5.34 -29.48
C GLY A 61 -6.98 5.84 -28.08
N ASN A 62 -6.78 7.15 -27.92
CA ASN A 62 -6.55 7.79 -26.60
C ASN A 62 -7.79 8.49 -26.03
N ILE A 63 -8.96 8.24 -26.59
CA ILE A 63 -10.23 8.91 -26.27
C ILE A 63 -11.17 7.93 -25.57
N VAL A 64 -11.67 8.31 -24.39
CA VAL A 64 -12.70 7.58 -23.66
C VAL A 64 -14.08 8.07 -24.10
N GLU A 65 -14.92 7.17 -24.60
CA GLU A 65 -16.29 7.45 -25.02
C GLU A 65 -17.29 6.99 -23.94
N CYS A 66 -18.08 7.92 -23.43
CA CYS A 66 -19.12 7.65 -22.46
C CYS A 66 -20.19 6.72 -23.03
N PRO A 67 -20.58 5.63 -22.34
CA PRO A 67 -21.52 4.65 -22.89
C PRO A 67 -22.95 5.15 -22.96
N TYR A 68 -23.27 6.30 -22.31
CA TYR A 68 -24.64 6.73 -22.17
C TYR A 68 -25.07 7.67 -23.35
N HIS A 69 -24.31 8.75 -23.62
CA HIS A 69 -24.63 9.70 -24.66
C HIS A 69 -23.47 9.97 -25.64
N GLY A 70 -22.43 9.16 -25.59
CA GLY A 70 -21.31 9.23 -26.52
C GLY A 70 -20.38 10.43 -26.35
N LEU A 71 -20.44 11.16 -25.22
CA LEU A 71 -19.43 12.20 -24.96
C LEU A 71 -18.05 11.59 -24.97
N GLN A 72 -17.09 12.28 -25.58
CA GLN A 72 -15.71 11.80 -25.72
C GLN A 72 -14.76 12.69 -24.93
N PHE A 73 -13.87 12.04 -24.16
CA PHE A 73 -12.91 12.72 -23.30
C PHE A 73 -11.49 12.30 -23.66
N ASP A 74 -10.58 13.25 -23.73
CA ASP A 74 -9.15 12.98 -23.89
C ASP A 74 -8.49 12.62 -22.55
N ALA A 75 -7.16 12.32 -22.59
CA ALA A 75 -6.39 11.96 -21.41
C ALA A 75 -6.27 13.09 -20.35
N SER A 76 -6.56 14.34 -20.72
CA SER A 76 -6.62 15.47 -19.77
C SER A 76 -7.98 15.61 -19.08
N GLY A 77 -8.94 14.77 -19.47
CA GLY A 77 -10.32 14.84 -19.04
C GLY A 77 -11.17 15.90 -19.75
N ALA A 78 -10.63 16.60 -20.73
CA ALA A 78 -11.40 17.56 -21.53
C ALA A 78 -12.36 16.81 -22.47
N CYS A 79 -13.60 17.29 -22.55
CA CYS A 79 -14.56 16.79 -23.54
C CYS A 79 -14.16 17.30 -24.93
N VAL A 80 -13.91 16.38 -25.87
CA VAL A 80 -13.50 16.69 -27.24
C VAL A 80 -14.62 16.48 -28.28
N LYS A 81 -15.72 15.85 -27.86
CA LYS A 81 -16.89 15.65 -28.72
C LYS A 81 -18.17 15.49 -27.90
N VAL A 82 -19.24 16.19 -28.36
CA VAL A 82 -20.61 15.99 -27.91
C VAL A 82 -21.44 15.62 -29.12
N PRO A 83 -21.95 14.36 -29.27
CA PRO A 83 -22.61 13.92 -30.50
C PRO A 83 -23.85 14.70 -30.88
N SER A 84 -24.55 15.29 -29.89
CA SER A 84 -25.82 15.98 -30.09
C SER A 84 -25.72 17.48 -30.43
N GLN A 85 -24.49 18.04 -30.45
CA GLN A 85 -24.29 19.47 -30.70
C GLN A 85 -22.84 19.76 -31.12
N ASP A 86 -22.67 20.85 -31.92
CA ASP A 86 -21.33 21.26 -32.41
C ASP A 86 -20.51 22.00 -31.31
N ARG A 87 -21.19 22.81 -30.50
CA ARG A 87 -20.53 23.59 -29.45
C ARG A 87 -20.31 22.72 -28.17
N ILE A 88 -19.06 22.59 -27.75
CA ILE A 88 -18.70 21.94 -26.49
C ILE A 88 -18.65 23.03 -25.41
N PRO A 89 -19.38 22.92 -24.29
CA PRO A 89 -19.25 23.85 -23.17
C PRO A 89 -17.88 23.78 -22.55
N ASP A 90 -17.27 24.90 -22.12
CA ASP A 90 -15.95 24.96 -21.48
C ASP A 90 -15.91 24.15 -20.17
N SER A 91 -17.05 24.03 -19.49
CA SER A 91 -17.21 23.21 -18.28
C SER A 91 -17.32 21.71 -18.55
N ALA A 92 -17.44 21.27 -19.82
CA ALA A 92 -17.56 19.86 -20.17
C ALA A 92 -16.19 19.16 -20.01
N ARG A 93 -15.91 18.73 -18.81
CA ARG A 93 -14.70 17.97 -18.48
C ARG A 93 -14.92 17.05 -17.29
N VAL A 94 -14.09 16.05 -17.16
CA VAL A 94 -13.94 15.21 -15.98
C VAL A 94 -12.59 15.48 -15.35
N LYS A 95 -12.45 15.21 -14.04
CA LYS A 95 -11.18 15.38 -13.35
C LYS A 95 -10.17 14.37 -13.89
N SER A 96 -8.95 14.83 -14.16
CA SER A 96 -7.79 14.00 -14.40
C SER A 96 -6.90 14.01 -13.17
N TYR A 97 -6.19 12.92 -12.93
CA TYR A 97 -5.29 12.76 -11.79
C TYR A 97 -3.86 12.59 -12.28
N PRO A 98 -2.87 13.26 -11.65
CA PRO A 98 -1.47 12.97 -11.92
C PRO A 98 -1.14 11.51 -11.63
N VAL A 99 -0.46 10.85 -12.57
CA VAL A 99 -0.09 9.43 -12.50
C VAL A 99 1.39 9.26 -12.80
N VAL A 100 2.04 8.39 -12.06
CA VAL A 100 3.44 7.99 -12.28
C VAL A 100 3.53 6.47 -12.22
N GLU A 101 4.23 5.86 -13.17
CA GLU A 101 4.59 4.45 -13.12
C GLU A 101 6.00 4.33 -12.54
N ARG A 102 6.14 3.63 -11.40
CA ARG A 102 7.42 3.43 -10.70
C ARG A 102 7.35 2.19 -9.82
N ASN A 103 8.43 1.41 -9.78
CA ASN A 103 8.55 0.21 -8.96
C ASN A 103 7.37 -0.76 -9.20
N HIS A 104 7.03 -1.03 -10.46
CA HIS A 104 5.91 -1.89 -10.89
C HIS A 104 4.52 -1.49 -10.39
N TRP A 105 4.37 -0.30 -9.84
CA TRP A 105 3.09 0.26 -9.39
C TRP A 105 2.70 1.50 -10.19
N ILE A 106 1.40 1.67 -10.38
CA ILE A 106 0.78 2.89 -10.88
C ILE A 106 0.42 3.76 -9.67
N TRP A 107 1.18 4.83 -9.51
CA TRP A 107 0.98 5.83 -8.47
C TRP A 107 0.00 6.89 -8.95
N ILE A 108 -0.90 7.31 -8.08
CA ILE A 108 -1.89 8.34 -8.34
C ILE A 108 -1.86 9.41 -7.24
N TRP A 109 -1.87 10.66 -7.64
CA TRP A 109 -2.00 11.79 -6.72
C TRP A 109 -3.45 12.16 -6.54
N MET A 110 -3.97 12.14 -5.30
CA MET A 110 -5.39 12.31 -5.03
C MET A 110 -5.82 13.73 -4.68
N GLY A 111 -4.85 14.63 -4.44
CA GLY A 111 -5.08 16.02 -4.01
C GLY A 111 -5.03 17.05 -5.11
N ASP A 112 -4.53 18.24 -4.76
CA ASP A 112 -4.28 19.35 -5.68
C ASP A 112 -3.18 18.98 -6.69
N PRO A 113 -3.46 18.92 -8.00
CA PRO A 113 -2.47 18.53 -9.01
C PRO A 113 -1.22 19.42 -9.04
N ALA A 114 -1.33 20.69 -8.63
CA ALA A 114 -0.20 21.60 -8.57
C ALA A 114 0.84 21.21 -7.51
N LYS A 115 0.49 20.35 -6.56
CA LYS A 115 1.35 19.85 -5.49
C LYS A 115 1.90 18.44 -5.78
N ALA A 116 1.57 17.84 -6.92
CA ALA A 116 1.96 16.49 -7.28
C ALA A 116 3.44 16.44 -7.69
N ASP A 117 4.32 16.35 -6.71
CA ASP A 117 5.76 16.16 -6.93
C ASP A 117 6.13 14.66 -6.91
N PRO A 118 6.63 14.08 -8.00
CA PRO A 118 7.08 12.69 -8.03
C PRO A 118 8.22 12.35 -7.06
N ALA A 119 8.95 13.34 -6.55
CA ALA A 119 9.97 13.15 -5.53
C ALA A 119 9.38 12.75 -4.17
N LEU A 120 8.07 12.98 -3.96
CA LEU A 120 7.34 12.58 -2.76
C LEU A 120 6.86 11.13 -2.78
N ILE A 121 7.03 10.42 -3.91
CA ILE A 121 6.73 8.99 -3.99
C ILE A 121 7.67 8.24 -3.06
N GLU A 122 7.10 7.40 -2.18
CA GLU A 122 7.87 6.58 -1.26
C GLU A 122 8.81 5.62 -2.01
N ASP A 123 9.99 5.41 -1.46
CA ASP A 123 11.02 4.59 -2.07
C ASP A 123 10.77 3.09 -1.87
N PHE A 124 10.63 2.37 -2.99
CA PHE A 124 10.47 0.92 -3.09
C PHE A 124 11.46 0.32 -4.10
N HIS A 125 12.65 0.88 -4.22
CA HIS A 125 13.66 0.56 -5.24
C HIS A 125 14.03 -0.93 -5.31
N TRP A 126 13.88 -1.69 -4.21
CA TRP A 126 14.16 -3.14 -4.20
C TRP A 126 13.37 -3.92 -5.25
N MET A 127 12.28 -3.38 -5.78
CA MET A 127 11.49 -4.03 -6.84
C MET A 127 12.15 -3.87 -8.22
N ASP A 128 12.99 -2.85 -8.40
CA ASP A 128 13.74 -2.57 -9.65
C ASP A 128 15.22 -2.93 -9.54
N ASP A 129 15.71 -3.25 -8.33
CA ASP A 129 17.12 -3.53 -8.08
C ASP A 129 17.50 -4.93 -8.60
N PRO A 130 18.49 -5.06 -9.49
CA PRO A 130 18.91 -6.34 -10.06
C PRO A 130 19.46 -7.34 -9.05
N ASP A 131 19.95 -6.86 -7.90
CA ASP A 131 20.46 -7.69 -6.80
C ASP A 131 19.35 -8.25 -5.91
N TRP A 132 18.09 -7.96 -6.24
CA TRP A 132 16.90 -8.43 -5.55
C TRP A 132 15.95 -9.19 -6.47
N ARG A 133 15.20 -10.11 -5.90
CA ARG A 133 13.99 -10.69 -6.50
C ARG A 133 12.80 -10.24 -5.71
N PHE A 134 11.67 -10.04 -6.37
CA PHE A 134 10.43 -9.76 -5.66
C PHE A 134 9.27 -10.57 -6.23
N GLY A 135 8.23 -10.68 -5.44
CA GLY A 135 6.91 -11.13 -5.84
C GLY A 135 5.87 -10.43 -4.98
N GLY A 136 4.73 -10.15 -5.56
CA GLY A 136 3.70 -9.41 -4.86
C GLY A 136 2.30 -9.76 -5.34
N SER A 137 1.31 -9.13 -4.72
CA SER A 137 -0.10 -9.24 -5.06
C SER A 137 -0.87 -8.04 -4.49
N SER A 138 -2.17 -8.04 -4.69
CA SER A 138 -3.09 -7.12 -4.02
C SER A 138 -4.23 -7.89 -3.36
N LEU A 139 -4.75 -7.35 -2.27
CA LEU A 139 -5.91 -7.85 -1.56
C LEU A 139 -6.92 -6.71 -1.40
N HIS A 140 -8.20 -7.03 -1.52
CA HIS A 140 -9.28 -6.17 -1.05
C HIS A 140 -9.59 -6.53 0.39
N VAL A 141 -9.68 -5.53 1.27
CA VAL A 141 -9.83 -5.74 2.72
C VAL A 141 -11.02 -4.97 3.24
N GLU A 142 -11.94 -5.67 3.88
CA GLU A 142 -13.13 -5.10 4.54
C GLU A 142 -12.73 -4.47 5.90
N ALA A 143 -11.76 -3.55 5.87
CA ALA A 143 -11.28 -2.84 7.04
C ALA A 143 -10.74 -1.46 6.67
N ASN A 144 -10.81 -0.53 7.63
CA ASN A 144 -10.16 0.78 7.54
C ASN A 144 -8.65 0.61 7.33
N TYR A 145 -8.07 1.38 6.43
CA TYR A 145 -6.65 1.29 6.06
C TYR A 145 -5.68 1.45 7.25
N LEU A 146 -6.06 2.23 8.27
CA LEU A 146 -5.23 2.39 9.47
C LEU A 146 -5.15 1.12 10.31
N LEU A 147 -6.15 0.25 10.28
CA LEU A 147 -6.07 -1.05 10.97
C LEU A 147 -5.00 -1.94 10.36
N LEU A 148 -4.84 -1.89 9.02
CA LEU A 148 -3.74 -2.61 8.36
C LEU A 148 -2.38 -2.00 8.74
N VAL A 149 -2.27 -0.67 8.77
CA VAL A 149 -1.02 0.00 9.19
C VAL A 149 -0.68 -0.36 10.65
N GLU A 150 -1.66 -0.39 11.54
CA GLU A 150 -1.49 -0.80 12.94
C GLU A 150 -1.00 -2.24 13.06
N ASN A 151 -1.62 -3.16 12.34
CA ASN A 151 -1.23 -4.57 12.31
C ASN A 151 0.24 -4.73 11.86
N LEU A 152 0.66 -4.01 10.82
CA LEU A 152 2.04 -4.06 10.32
C LEU A 152 3.06 -3.41 11.26
N LEU A 153 2.65 -2.44 12.08
CA LEU A 153 3.52 -1.81 13.09
C LEU A 153 3.58 -2.60 14.39
N ASP A 154 2.57 -3.39 14.69
CA ASP A 154 2.55 -4.26 15.86
C ASP A 154 2.76 -5.74 15.47
N THR A 155 3.97 -6.21 15.67
CA THR A 155 4.36 -7.58 15.38
C THR A 155 4.17 -8.55 16.55
N THR A 156 3.52 -8.14 17.63
CA THR A 156 3.24 -8.99 18.80
C THR A 156 2.16 -10.04 18.55
N HIS A 157 1.34 -9.82 17.52
CA HIS A 157 0.32 -10.79 17.09
C HIS A 157 0.92 -12.06 16.41
N LEU A 158 2.16 -11.99 15.88
CA LEU A 158 2.75 -13.06 15.08
C LEU A 158 2.71 -14.45 15.75
N PRO A 159 3.02 -14.63 17.06
CA PRO A 159 2.97 -15.94 17.69
C PRO A 159 1.55 -16.51 17.84
N PHE A 160 0.54 -15.68 17.78
CA PHE A 160 -0.86 -16.04 18.01
C PHE A 160 -1.62 -16.24 16.70
N LEU A 161 -1.42 -15.33 15.75
CA LEU A 161 -2.11 -15.38 14.45
C LEU A 161 -1.35 -16.21 13.41
N HIS A 162 0.00 -16.27 13.49
CA HIS A 162 0.87 -16.97 12.53
C HIS A 162 1.81 -18.00 13.20
N PRO A 163 1.32 -18.88 14.08
CA PRO A 163 2.18 -19.78 14.85
C PRO A 163 2.97 -20.76 13.97
N GLU A 164 2.39 -21.17 12.82
CA GLU A 164 2.96 -22.17 11.90
C GLU A 164 4.07 -21.60 11.00
N SER A 165 4.20 -20.26 10.90
CA SER A 165 5.08 -19.62 9.92
C SER A 165 6.05 -18.61 10.54
N LEU A 166 5.55 -17.48 10.99
CA LEU A 166 6.33 -16.30 11.39
C LEU A 166 6.53 -16.21 12.91
N GLY A 167 5.61 -16.79 13.67
CA GLY A 167 5.55 -16.63 15.11
C GLY A 167 6.56 -17.48 15.86
N THR A 168 7.22 -16.89 16.86
CA THR A 168 7.87 -17.61 17.96
C THR A 168 7.50 -16.93 19.26
N GLY A 169 7.27 -17.71 20.33
CA GLY A 169 6.89 -17.14 21.64
C GLY A 169 7.92 -16.15 22.22
N ALA A 170 9.19 -16.24 21.79
CA ALA A 170 10.23 -15.29 22.17
C ALA A 170 10.03 -13.90 21.58
N PHE A 171 9.33 -13.80 20.43
CA PHE A 171 9.16 -12.54 19.72
C PHE A 171 8.24 -11.55 20.47
N ALA A 172 7.14 -12.04 21.02
CA ALA A 172 6.21 -11.20 21.78
C ALA A 172 6.84 -10.54 23.03
N ARG A 173 7.91 -11.14 23.56
CA ARG A 173 8.64 -10.65 24.75
C ARG A 173 9.92 -9.92 24.43
N SER A 174 10.27 -9.75 23.15
CA SER A 174 11.46 -8.99 22.77
C SER A 174 11.28 -7.50 23.03
N GLU A 175 12.39 -6.83 23.33
CA GLU A 175 12.43 -5.39 23.51
C GLU A 175 11.87 -4.67 22.26
N LEU A 176 11.05 -3.67 22.51
CA LEU A 176 10.47 -2.80 21.49
C LEU A 176 11.11 -1.43 21.55
N GLU A 177 11.82 -1.07 20.50
CA GLU A 177 12.33 0.28 20.30
C GLU A 177 11.46 1.00 19.27
N VAL A 178 10.95 2.17 19.64
CA VAL A 178 10.14 3.03 18.74
C VAL A 178 10.84 4.37 18.63
N THR A 179 11.21 4.75 17.41
CA THR A 179 11.79 6.07 17.11
C THR A 179 10.90 6.80 16.10
N ARG A 180 10.97 8.13 16.15
CA ARG A 180 10.23 9.01 15.25
C ARG A 180 11.17 10.05 14.65
N GLU A 181 11.07 10.23 13.33
CA GLU A 181 11.77 11.28 12.59
C GLU A 181 10.75 12.02 11.71
N GLY A 182 10.41 13.24 12.10
CA GLY A 182 9.32 13.98 11.46
C GLY A 182 7.99 13.21 11.54
N ASP A 183 7.47 12.83 10.39
CA ASP A 183 6.24 12.06 10.26
C ASP A 183 6.46 10.57 9.97
N ARG A 184 7.70 10.12 10.09
CA ARG A 184 8.08 8.73 9.95
C ARG A 184 8.24 8.07 11.31
N ILE A 185 7.81 6.82 11.41
CA ILE A 185 7.95 6.00 12.61
C ILE A 185 8.75 4.76 12.25
N LYS A 186 9.69 4.41 13.11
CA LYS A 186 10.47 3.18 13.00
C LYS A 186 10.29 2.36 14.27
N VAL A 187 9.90 1.11 14.08
CA VAL A 187 9.71 0.11 15.15
C VAL A 187 10.77 -0.97 14.98
N THR A 188 11.63 -1.15 15.95
CA THR A 188 12.75 -2.08 15.86
C THR A 188 12.63 -3.19 16.91
N ARG A 189 12.76 -4.43 16.47
CA ARG A 189 12.87 -5.62 17.32
C ARG A 189 14.05 -6.48 16.89
N TRP A 190 14.81 -6.93 17.88
CA TRP A 190 15.88 -7.91 17.71
C TRP A 190 15.65 -9.12 18.61
N LEU A 191 15.89 -10.29 18.07
CA LEU A 191 16.00 -11.54 18.81
C LEU A 191 17.41 -12.06 18.59
N MET A 192 18.24 -11.95 19.62
CA MET A 192 19.65 -12.36 19.57
C MET A 192 19.79 -13.80 20.04
N ASP A 193 20.56 -14.61 19.29
CA ASP A 193 20.93 -15.96 19.63
C ASP A 193 19.71 -16.85 20.00
N LYS A 194 18.78 -16.97 19.07
CA LYS A 194 17.56 -17.78 19.21
C LYS A 194 17.41 -18.77 18.06
N PRO A 195 16.69 -19.88 18.27
CA PRO A 195 16.30 -20.75 17.15
C PRO A 195 15.56 -19.95 16.08
N PRO A 196 15.83 -20.21 14.77
CA PRO A 196 15.12 -19.53 13.69
C PRO A 196 13.63 -19.91 13.69
N ALA A 197 12.77 -18.95 13.31
CA ALA A 197 11.36 -19.26 13.06
C ALA A 197 11.23 -20.27 11.89
N PRO A 198 10.15 -21.06 11.81
CA PRO A 198 9.99 -22.08 10.77
C PRO A 198 10.20 -21.56 9.34
N PHE A 199 9.65 -20.39 9.04
CA PHE A 199 9.86 -19.72 7.76
C PHE A 199 11.33 -19.38 7.53
N HIS A 200 12.00 -18.73 8.50
CA HIS A 200 13.41 -18.34 8.41
C HIS A 200 14.35 -19.55 8.28
N LYS A 201 14.05 -20.64 9.00
CA LYS A 201 14.81 -21.89 8.89
C LYS A 201 14.76 -22.45 7.47
N ARG A 202 13.54 -22.52 6.90
CA ARG A 202 13.32 -23.06 5.54
C ARG A 202 13.97 -22.18 4.46
N MET A 203 13.74 -20.87 4.54
CA MET A 203 14.21 -19.90 3.55
C MET A 203 15.73 -19.67 3.63
N GLY A 204 16.25 -19.45 4.84
CA GLY A 204 17.68 -19.24 5.09
C GLY A 204 18.51 -20.49 4.92
N GLY A 205 17.88 -21.68 5.01
CA GLY A 205 18.60 -22.96 4.96
C GLY A 205 19.47 -23.20 6.19
N PHE A 206 19.07 -22.66 7.34
CA PHE A 206 19.81 -22.86 8.59
C PHE A 206 19.70 -24.32 9.05
N ALA A 207 20.86 -24.91 9.37
CA ALA A 207 20.93 -26.30 9.86
C ALA A 207 20.26 -26.45 11.23
N ASP A 208 19.95 -27.69 11.60
CA ASP A 208 19.43 -28.00 12.93
C ASP A 208 20.42 -27.62 14.02
N GLY A 209 19.91 -27.01 15.09
CA GLY A 209 20.76 -26.57 16.21
C GLY A 209 21.46 -25.23 16.00
N VAL A 210 21.37 -24.61 14.81
CA VAL A 210 21.93 -23.28 14.57
C VAL A 210 21.03 -22.22 15.18
N SER A 211 21.62 -21.33 15.98
CA SER A 211 20.99 -20.11 16.46
C SER A 211 21.20 -18.97 15.49
N VAL A 212 20.26 -18.03 15.47
CA VAL A 212 20.28 -16.84 14.61
C VAL A 212 20.03 -15.56 15.40
N ASP A 213 20.59 -14.47 14.89
CA ASP A 213 20.16 -13.11 15.22
C ASP A 213 19.10 -12.71 14.20
N ARG A 214 17.89 -12.48 14.68
CA ARG A 214 16.72 -12.12 13.85
C ARG A 214 16.34 -10.68 14.09
N TRP A 215 16.01 -9.98 13.02
CA TRP A 215 15.48 -8.60 13.10
C TRP A 215 14.12 -8.49 12.44
N GLN A 216 13.38 -7.51 12.92
CA GLN A 216 12.16 -7.00 12.30
C GLN A 216 12.09 -5.50 12.57
N ILE A 217 12.19 -4.72 11.50
CA ILE A 217 12.24 -3.27 11.56
C ILE A 217 11.14 -2.73 10.67
N ALA A 218 10.01 -2.32 11.27
CA ALA A 218 8.90 -1.72 10.56
C ALA A 218 9.12 -0.20 10.44
N GLN A 219 8.85 0.35 9.27
CA GLN A 219 9.01 1.77 8.97
C GLN A 219 7.71 2.29 8.35
N PHE A 220 7.00 3.14 9.10
CA PHE A 220 5.82 3.84 8.60
C PHE A 220 6.22 5.13 7.90
N ALA A 221 5.58 5.41 6.77
CA ALA A 221 5.57 6.70 6.09
C ALA A 221 4.12 7.08 5.70
N PRO A 222 3.70 8.36 5.91
CA PRO A 222 2.41 8.84 5.41
C PRO A 222 2.34 8.70 3.87
N PRO A 223 1.13 8.51 3.32
CA PRO A 223 -0.15 8.45 4.02
C PRO A 223 -0.42 7.09 4.69
N SER A 224 0.18 5.98 4.22
CA SER A 224 -0.18 4.62 4.63
C SER A 224 0.83 3.55 4.16
N PHE A 225 2.10 3.91 4.04
CA PHE A 225 3.14 2.97 3.64
C PHE A 225 3.80 2.34 4.85
N VAL A 226 4.02 1.03 4.80
CA VAL A 226 4.82 0.32 5.81
C VAL A 226 5.84 -0.57 5.11
N LYS A 227 7.12 -0.33 5.36
CA LYS A 227 8.21 -1.19 4.92
C LYS A 227 8.75 -1.97 6.11
N LEU A 228 8.83 -3.29 5.96
CA LEU A 228 9.43 -4.15 7.00
C LEU A 228 10.75 -4.72 6.47
N ASP A 229 11.85 -4.27 7.04
CA ASP A 229 13.14 -4.91 6.91
C ASP A 229 13.18 -6.10 7.85
N VAL A 230 13.18 -7.30 7.30
CA VAL A 230 13.10 -8.55 8.04
C VAL A 230 14.20 -9.52 7.61
N GLY A 231 14.75 -10.24 8.57
CA GLY A 231 15.76 -11.23 8.26
C GLY A 231 16.28 -12.00 9.47
N SER A 232 17.20 -12.88 9.16
CA SER A 232 17.98 -13.64 10.16
C SER A 232 19.37 -13.92 9.63
N ALA A 233 20.36 -13.83 10.47
CA ALA A 233 21.73 -14.25 10.18
C ALA A 233 22.22 -15.20 11.28
N ILE A 234 23.28 -15.99 11.01
CA ILE A 234 23.90 -16.85 12.02
C ILE A 234 24.28 -15.98 13.23
N ALA A 235 23.93 -16.45 14.43
CA ALA A 235 24.15 -15.70 15.65
C ALA A 235 25.65 -15.30 15.85
N GLY A 236 25.83 -14.06 16.28
CA GLY A 236 27.19 -13.53 16.56
C GLY A 236 28.00 -13.16 15.32
N THR A 237 27.41 -13.15 14.11
CA THR A 237 28.13 -12.75 12.86
C THR A 237 28.10 -11.26 12.57
N GLY A 238 27.52 -10.44 13.46
CA GLY A 238 27.54 -8.97 13.33
C GLY A 238 26.28 -8.38 12.66
N ALA A 239 25.17 -9.13 12.59
CA ALA A 239 23.96 -8.66 11.91
C ALA A 239 23.41 -7.34 12.47
N ARG A 240 23.43 -7.17 13.80
CA ARG A 240 23.00 -5.93 14.47
C ARG A 240 23.92 -4.74 14.18
N GLN A 241 25.18 -5.00 13.87
CA GLN A 241 26.19 -4.00 13.48
C GLN A 241 26.23 -3.75 11.97
N GLY A 242 25.35 -4.40 11.19
CA GLY A 242 25.22 -4.20 9.76
C GLY A 242 25.76 -5.33 8.87
N ASP A 243 26.53 -6.29 9.41
CA ASP A 243 26.97 -7.44 8.61
C ASP A 243 25.89 -8.51 8.56
N ARG A 244 25.08 -8.46 7.50
CA ARG A 244 24.00 -9.40 7.22
C ARG A 244 24.35 -10.44 6.16
N SER A 245 25.62 -10.54 5.75
CA SER A 245 26.11 -11.42 4.68
C SER A 245 25.91 -12.91 4.98
N LYS A 246 25.87 -13.30 6.24
CA LYS A 246 25.64 -14.67 6.71
C LYS A 246 24.17 -15.01 6.95
N GLY A 247 23.27 -14.34 6.24
CA GLY A 247 21.85 -14.45 6.50
C GLY A 247 20.96 -14.37 5.29
N MET A 248 19.69 -14.23 5.58
CA MET A 248 18.65 -13.92 4.63
C MET A 248 18.10 -12.51 4.92
N ASN A 249 18.03 -11.68 3.89
CA ASN A 249 17.48 -10.34 3.99
C ASN A 249 16.24 -10.23 3.11
N MET A 250 15.19 -9.66 3.65
CA MET A 250 13.94 -9.42 2.95
C MET A 250 13.38 -8.05 3.30
N TRP A 251 12.69 -7.47 2.34
CA TRP A 251 11.83 -6.32 2.53
C TRP A 251 10.40 -6.71 2.23
N ASN A 252 9.55 -6.57 3.21
CA ASN A 252 8.11 -6.63 3.00
C ASN A 252 7.61 -5.20 2.77
N LEU A 253 7.11 -4.94 1.57
CA LEU A 253 6.76 -3.62 1.04
C LEU A 253 5.25 -3.52 0.98
N ASN A 254 4.65 -2.57 1.70
CA ASN A 254 3.20 -2.47 1.84
C ASN A 254 2.74 -1.06 1.52
N ALA A 255 1.79 -0.97 0.60
CA ALA A 255 1.05 0.23 0.25
C ALA A 255 -0.44 -0.02 0.44
N ILE A 256 -1.01 0.65 1.43
CA ILE A 256 -2.43 0.50 1.77
C ILE A 256 -3.18 1.72 1.23
N THR A 257 -4.02 1.53 0.22
CA THR A 257 -4.81 2.60 -0.37
C THR A 257 -6.24 2.52 0.13
N PRO A 258 -6.73 3.54 0.85
CA PRO A 258 -8.14 3.56 1.26
C PRO A 258 -9.06 3.47 0.04
N GLU A 259 -10.05 2.60 0.09
CA GLU A 259 -11.17 2.60 -0.85
C GLU A 259 -12.29 3.46 -0.28
N THR A 260 -12.75 3.13 0.92
CA THR A 260 -13.72 3.87 1.72
C THR A 260 -13.21 4.05 3.15
N GLU A 261 -14.03 4.59 4.05
CA GLU A 261 -13.70 4.63 5.48
C GLU A 261 -13.61 3.24 6.13
N LYS A 262 -14.09 2.19 5.44
CA LYS A 262 -14.22 0.83 5.98
C LYS A 262 -13.64 -0.26 5.09
N THR A 263 -13.13 0.10 3.92
CA THR A 263 -12.56 -0.84 2.96
C THR A 263 -11.26 -0.29 2.40
N SER A 264 -10.36 -1.17 1.98
CA SER A 264 -9.02 -0.80 1.52
C SER A 264 -8.51 -1.72 0.43
N HIS A 265 -7.73 -1.17 -0.49
CA HIS A 265 -6.84 -1.93 -1.37
C HIS A 265 -5.49 -2.09 -0.68
N TYR A 266 -5.04 -3.31 -0.51
CA TYR A 266 -3.76 -3.64 0.08
C TYR A 266 -2.82 -4.20 -0.99
N PHE A 267 -1.90 -3.35 -1.47
CA PHE A 267 -0.83 -3.73 -2.39
C PHE A 267 0.40 -4.11 -1.58
N TRP A 268 0.99 -5.27 -1.87
CA TRP A 268 2.18 -5.72 -1.18
C TRP A 268 3.16 -6.41 -2.11
N ALA A 269 4.45 -6.27 -1.80
CA ALA A 269 5.52 -7.02 -2.42
C ALA A 269 6.50 -7.53 -1.37
N GLN A 270 7.08 -8.68 -1.62
CA GLN A 270 8.17 -9.23 -0.83
C GLN A 270 9.42 -9.27 -1.68
N ALA A 271 10.38 -8.40 -1.38
CA ALA A 271 11.70 -8.41 -2.01
C ALA A 271 12.69 -9.19 -1.14
N TYR A 272 13.64 -9.91 -1.76
CA TYR A 272 14.68 -10.69 -1.09
C TYR A 272 15.96 -10.77 -1.95
N ASN A 273 17.13 -10.93 -1.31
CA ASN A 273 18.43 -10.93 -1.96
C ASN A 273 19.28 -12.17 -1.71
N PHE A 274 18.65 -13.30 -1.43
CA PHE A 274 19.33 -14.58 -1.18
C PHE A 274 18.81 -15.66 -2.14
N LYS A 275 19.67 -16.64 -2.51
CA LYS A 275 19.31 -17.78 -3.38
C LYS A 275 18.58 -17.35 -4.66
N LEU A 276 19.06 -16.29 -5.31
CA LEU A 276 18.44 -15.65 -6.46
C LEU A 276 18.37 -16.56 -7.71
N ASP A 277 19.19 -17.59 -7.76
CA ASP A 277 19.22 -18.65 -8.77
C ASP A 277 18.11 -19.71 -8.64
N GLN A 278 17.42 -19.74 -7.47
CA GLN A 278 16.43 -20.75 -7.12
C GLN A 278 15.01 -20.22 -7.30
N ARG A 279 14.41 -20.46 -8.48
CA ARG A 279 13.06 -19.94 -8.81
C ARG A 279 11.96 -20.35 -7.82
N TRP A 280 12.04 -21.57 -7.25
CA TRP A 280 11.05 -22.04 -6.28
C TRP A 280 10.96 -21.19 -5.01
N ILE A 281 12.02 -20.44 -4.69
CA ILE A 281 12.05 -19.51 -3.55
C ILE A 281 10.98 -18.42 -3.73
N SER A 282 10.90 -17.80 -4.93
CA SER A 282 9.90 -16.76 -5.22
C SER A 282 8.48 -17.26 -4.98
N ASP A 283 8.17 -18.47 -5.46
CA ASP A 283 6.83 -19.07 -5.30
C ASP A 283 6.53 -19.37 -3.84
N LEU A 284 7.51 -19.92 -3.11
CA LEU A 284 7.34 -20.24 -1.69
C LEU A 284 7.19 -18.96 -0.85
N VAL A 285 8.00 -17.93 -1.09
CA VAL A 285 7.89 -16.62 -0.42
C VAL A 285 6.52 -16.04 -0.66
N ARG A 286 6.10 -15.94 -1.92
CA ARG A 286 4.79 -15.41 -2.28
C ARG A 286 3.66 -16.19 -1.62
N GLN A 287 3.70 -17.51 -1.63
CA GLN A 287 2.67 -18.35 -1.03
C GLN A 287 2.59 -18.17 0.50
N GLN A 288 3.73 -18.19 1.19
CA GLN A 288 3.78 -18.06 2.64
C GLN A 288 3.36 -16.67 3.13
N VAL A 289 3.81 -15.61 2.43
CA VAL A 289 3.45 -14.23 2.77
C VAL A 289 1.98 -13.99 2.49
N ASN A 290 1.46 -14.46 1.35
CA ASN A 290 0.04 -14.33 1.03
C ASN A 290 -0.84 -15.06 2.06
N ALA A 291 -0.44 -16.26 2.50
CA ALA A 291 -1.18 -17.01 3.52
C ALA A 291 -1.24 -16.24 4.86
N ALA A 292 -0.13 -15.62 5.29
CA ALA A 292 -0.10 -14.79 6.49
C ALA A 292 -1.02 -13.57 6.35
N PHE A 293 -0.95 -12.86 5.22
CA PHE A 293 -1.79 -11.68 4.99
C PHE A 293 -3.28 -12.01 4.89
N LEU A 294 -3.66 -13.18 4.37
CA LEU A 294 -5.05 -13.63 4.40
C LEU A 294 -5.55 -13.86 5.83
N GLN A 295 -4.69 -14.34 6.74
CA GLN A 295 -5.03 -14.45 8.17
C GLN A 295 -5.20 -13.07 8.80
N ASP A 296 -4.27 -12.14 8.51
CA ASP A 296 -4.35 -10.74 8.99
C ASP A 296 -5.64 -10.07 8.50
N THR A 297 -5.92 -10.13 7.20
CA THR A 297 -7.10 -9.47 6.62
C THR A 297 -8.40 -10.04 7.15
N ALA A 298 -8.48 -11.35 7.40
CA ALA A 298 -9.65 -11.96 8.05
C ALA A 298 -9.86 -11.43 9.47
N MET A 299 -8.78 -11.30 10.27
CA MET A 299 -8.85 -10.75 11.62
C MET A 299 -9.25 -9.27 11.60
N LEU A 300 -8.65 -8.47 10.71
CA LEU A 300 -8.92 -7.04 10.60
C LEU A 300 -10.35 -6.75 10.11
N SER A 301 -10.87 -7.56 9.19
CA SER A 301 -12.28 -7.47 8.76
C SER A 301 -13.24 -7.79 9.90
N ALA A 302 -12.93 -8.80 10.72
CA ALA A 302 -13.72 -9.12 11.91
C ALA A 302 -13.64 -8.00 12.97
N GLN A 303 -12.46 -7.39 13.15
CA GLN A 303 -12.26 -6.24 14.03
C GLN A 303 -13.07 -5.03 13.55
N GLN A 304 -13.04 -4.71 12.25
CA GLN A 304 -13.85 -3.64 11.66
C GLN A 304 -15.33 -3.88 11.90
N HIS A 305 -15.81 -5.09 11.66
CA HIS A 305 -17.19 -5.45 11.92
C HIS A 305 -17.60 -5.18 13.37
N ASN A 306 -16.77 -5.56 14.35
CA ASN A 306 -17.05 -5.28 15.77
C ASN A 306 -17.05 -3.78 16.08
N MET A 307 -16.14 -3.00 15.47
CA MET A 307 -16.12 -1.54 15.62
C MET A 307 -17.39 -0.89 15.05
N ASP A 308 -17.97 -1.46 14.01
CA ASP A 308 -19.21 -0.98 13.38
C ASP A 308 -20.47 -1.22 14.24
N LEU A 309 -20.41 -2.14 15.19
CA LEU A 309 -21.51 -2.36 16.15
C LEU A 309 -21.66 -1.24 17.18
N GLY A 310 -20.69 -0.35 17.26
CA GLY A 310 -20.71 0.82 18.13
C GLY A 310 -19.48 0.94 19.03
N PRO A 311 -19.34 2.06 19.75
CA PRO A 311 -18.18 2.32 20.58
C PRO A 311 -18.10 1.33 21.75
N SER A 312 -16.90 0.85 22.03
CA SER A 312 -16.55 0.02 23.16
C SER A 312 -15.30 0.56 23.84
N GLN A 313 -15.11 0.23 25.10
CA GLN A 313 -13.90 0.60 25.81
C GLN A 313 -12.69 -0.15 25.22
N MET A 314 -11.71 0.60 24.74
CA MET A 314 -10.42 0.08 24.32
C MET A 314 -9.35 0.46 25.32
N VAL A 315 -8.37 -0.42 25.50
CA VAL A 315 -7.23 -0.22 26.40
C VAL A 315 -5.95 -0.23 25.58
N ASN A 316 -5.16 0.83 25.69
CA ASN A 316 -3.83 0.88 25.07
C ASN A 316 -2.82 0.12 25.94
N LEU A 317 -2.00 -0.70 25.31
CA LEU A 317 -0.93 -1.46 25.93
C LEU A 317 0.43 -0.80 25.66
N GLY A 318 1.49 -1.23 26.36
CA GLY A 318 2.83 -0.65 26.17
C GLY A 318 3.40 -0.81 24.77
N GLN A 319 2.95 -1.82 24.03
CA GLN A 319 3.35 -2.08 22.64
C GLN A 319 2.68 -1.16 21.61
N ASP A 320 1.62 -0.46 21.99
CA ASP A 320 0.79 0.33 21.09
C ASP A 320 1.38 1.70 20.73
N LYS A 321 2.52 2.05 21.32
CA LYS A 321 3.17 3.38 21.16
C LYS A 321 3.35 3.79 19.70
N ALA A 322 3.67 2.84 18.83
CA ALA A 322 3.95 3.14 17.42
C ALA A 322 2.66 3.52 16.67
N TRP A 323 1.62 2.71 16.77
CA TRP A 323 0.39 2.99 16.04
C TRP A 323 -0.39 4.17 16.64
N VAL A 324 -0.30 4.41 17.96
CA VAL A 324 -0.85 5.62 18.58
C VAL A 324 -0.19 6.87 18.00
N ALA A 325 1.14 6.88 17.88
CA ALA A 325 1.88 7.98 17.24
C ALA A 325 1.53 8.12 15.75
N MET A 326 1.37 7.01 15.03
CA MET A 326 0.96 7.02 13.62
C MET A 326 -0.44 7.66 13.44
N ARG A 327 -1.43 7.28 14.26
CA ARG A 327 -2.76 7.90 14.21
C ARG A 327 -2.73 9.40 14.48
N GLN A 328 -1.89 9.86 15.41
CA GLN A 328 -1.71 11.29 15.70
C GLN A 328 -1.11 12.04 14.49
N ILE A 329 -0.12 11.44 13.81
CA ILE A 329 0.48 12.01 12.59
C ILE A 329 -0.59 12.13 11.50
N VAL A 330 -1.31 11.05 11.20
CA VAL A 330 -2.34 11.06 10.16
C VAL A 330 -3.44 12.07 10.47
N ALA A 331 -3.93 12.10 11.72
CA ALA A 331 -4.97 13.05 12.13
C ALA A 331 -4.52 14.51 11.98
N ARG A 332 -3.27 14.81 12.35
CA ARG A 332 -2.67 16.15 12.17
C ARG A 332 -2.58 16.53 10.69
N LEU A 333 -2.04 15.65 9.85
CA LEU A 333 -1.89 15.93 8.42
C LEU A 333 -3.25 16.14 7.73
N VAL A 334 -4.26 15.38 8.09
CA VAL A 334 -5.64 15.59 7.61
C VAL A 334 -6.17 16.94 8.05
N ALA A 335 -5.97 17.34 9.31
CA ALA A 335 -6.43 18.62 9.83
C ALA A 335 -5.73 19.82 9.15
N GLU A 336 -4.43 19.71 8.90
CA GLU A 336 -3.65 20.75 8.18
C GLU A 336 -4.15 20.93 6.75
N GLU A 337 -4.46 19.86 6.02
CA GLU A 337 -5.04 19.96 4.69
C GLU A 337 -6.42 20.65 4.69
N GLN A 338 -7.25 20.35 5.67
CA GLN A 338 -8.58 20.96 5.78
C GLN A 338 -8.52 22.47 6.06
N GLN A 339 -7.53 22.91 6.82
CA GLN A 339 -7.33 24.34 7.11
C GLN A 339 -6.84 25.13 5.88
N THR A 340 -6.08 24.46 5.00
CA THR A 340 -5.52 25.07 3.78
C THR A 340 -6.42 24.93 2.56
N ALA A 341 -7.46 24.10 2.62
CA ALA A 341 -8.42 23.97 1.52
C ALA A 341 -9.21 25.25 1.33
N PRO A 342 -9.34 25.77 0.10
CA PRO A 342 -10.20 26.92 -0.15
C PRO A 342 -11.63 26.58 0.29
N ARG A 343 -12.22 27.43 1.13
CA ARG A 343 -13.62 27.28 1.53
C ARG A 343 -14.47 27.24 0.24
N SER A 344 -15.08 26.10 -0.03
CA SER A 344 -16.05 26.03 -1.14
C SER A 344 -17.13 27.06 -0.87
N VAL A 345 -17.22 28.06 -1.74
CA VAL A 345 -18.38 28.94 -1.79
C VAL A 345 -19.52 28.01 -2.20
N ALA A 346 -20.40 27.72 -1.26
CA ALA A 346 -21.61 26.99 -1.56
C ALA A 346 -22.34 27.76 -2.66
N ALA A 347 -22.45 27.16 -3.85
CA ALA A 347 -23.30 27.68 -4.90
C ALA A 347 -24.74 27.62 -4.39
N ALA A 348 -25.33 28.80 -4.20
CA ALA A 348 -26.74 28.98 -3.88
C ALA A 348 -27.62 28.57 -5.06
#